data_58ffe268ba5fa9a0b4867be811a4b892
#
_entry.id   58ffe268ba5fa9a0b4867be811a4b892
#
_cell.length_a   1.000
_cell.length_b   1.000
_cell.length_c   1.000
_cell.angle_alpha   90.00
_cell.angle_beta   90.00
_cell.angle_gamma   90.00
#
_symmetry.space_group_name_H-M   'P 1'
#
loop_
_entity.id
_entity.type
_entity.pdbx_description
1 polymer ?
#
loop_
_entity_poly.entity_id
_entity_poly.type
_entity_poly.pdbx_seq_one_letter_code
_entity_poly.pdbx_strand_id
1 'polypeptide(L)'
;ASHSPAFHQIEGLAVDEGISFVDLKSPLMTAQASVSTGFPDLDGLLPRLDGIPALPADALEADEIAVLGRKAGALTAALKRVATLPMEERRRYGAAVNQLKARFEAAFAARRESLATERQRRERAGTDLTMPGRQRWVGAEHPVTRVVDEIVEIFRGIGFTVAVGPEVETEWYNFLALNFPADHPAMDMHDTLYLDAPPADGEPGGRLLLRTHTSPVQIRTLLASPPPVRVVIPGMVYRNDAFDASHSPAFHQIEGLAVDEGISFVDLKATLTHFAQRFFSPSTRTRFRPSFFPFTEPSAEMDVECQLCHGSGCPACKGTGWMEILGCGMVHPAVLENCNLDSEKYTGWAFGMGPHRIAMLRYGIPDIRLLLEGDMRFLARLAPGWRTDGR
;
A
#
# COMPACT_ATOMS: atom_id res chain seq x y z
N ALA A 1 30.01 1.51 -9.76
CA ALA A 1 29.36 2.26 -8.71
C ALA A 1 30.40 2.66 -7.68
N SER A 2 30.92 3.88 -7.78
CA SER A 2 31.89 4.42 -6.82
C SER A 2 31.12 5.28 -5.82
N HIS A 3 31.00 4.81 -4.60
CA HIS A 3 30.59 5.65 -3.49
C HIS A 3 31.77 6.57 -3.10
N SER A 4 31.55 7.87 -3.12
CA SER A 4 32.48 8.83 -2.55
C SER A 4 32.32 8.83 -1.03
N PRO A 5 33.37 8.59 -0.24
CA PRO A 5 33.25 8.42 1.21
C PRO A 5 33.51 9.69 2.01
N ALA A 6 33.32 10.89 1.45
CA ALA A 6 33.54 12.14 2.17
C ALA A 6 32.25 12.96 2.25
N PHE A 7 31.51 12.77 3.34
CA PHE A 7 30.48 13.70 3.80
C PHE A 7 31.11 14.69 4.76
N HIS A 8 31.05 15.99 4.43
CA HIS A 8 31.23 17.03 5.42
C HIS A 8 29.86 17.43 5.96
N GLN A 9 29.60 17.07 7.19
CA GLN A 9 28.39 17.47 7.93
C GLN A 9 28.81 18.63 8.85
N ILE A 10 28.07 19.75 8.75
CA ILE A 10 28.18 20.88 9.69
C ILE A 10 26.85 20.93 10.43
N GLU A 11 26.91 20.73 11.73
CA GLU A 11 25.75 20.84 12.63
C GLU A 11 25.89 22.10 13.47
N GLY A 12 24.81 22.84 13.61
CA GLY A 12 24.69 23.99 14.50
C GLY A 12 23.37 23.89 15.28
N LEU A 13 23.42 24.11 16.58
CA LEU A 13 22.27 24.14 17.46
C LEU A 13 22.11 25.55 18.05
N ALA A 14 20.91 26.13 17.89
CA ALA A 14 20.53 27.34 18.63
C ALA A 14 19.21 27.05 19.35
N VAL A 15 19.19 27.28 20.65
CA VAL A 15 18.02 27.05 21.54
C VAL A 15 17.73 28.31 22.31
N ASP A 16 16.60 28.94 22.04
CA ASP A 16 16.04 30.06 22.82
C ASP A 16 14.52 30.15 22.60
N GLU A 17 13.80 30.80 23.50
CA GLU A 17 12.35 30.99 23.29
C GLU A 17 12.10 31.92 22.10
N GLY A 18 11.37 31.44 21.09
CA GLY A 18 10.96 32.24 19.93
C GLY A 18 11.90 32.20 18.72
N ILE A 19 12.96 31.38 18.72
CA ILE A 19 13.82 31.20 17.52
C ILE A 19 13.02 30.59 16.38
N SER A 20 13.02 31.29 15.25
CA SER A 20 12.40 30.86 13.98
C SER A 20 13.46 30.49 12.94
N PHE A 21 13.03 29.77 11.88
CA PHE A 21 13.91 29.46 10.74
C PHE A 21 14.45 30.70 10.01
N VAL A 22 13.84 31.87 10.23
CA VAL A 22 14.27 33.16 9.68
C VAL A 22 15.52 33.65 10.41
N ASP A 23 15.66 33.35 11.69
CA ASP A 23 16.81 33.77 12.50
C ASP A 23 18.10 33.05 12.10
N LEU A 24 18.01 31.85 11.59
CA LEU A 24 19.15 31.08 11.02
C LEU A 24 19.70 31.67 9.71
N LYS A 25 18.93 32.49 9.01
CA LYS A 25 19.31 33.11 7.74
C LYS A 25 19.68 34.59 7.86
N SER A 26 19.52 35.18 9.03
CA SER A 26 19.87 36.55 9.25
C SER A 26 21.36 36.67 9.56
N PRO A 27 22.22 37.05 8.59
CA PRO A 27 23.52 37.54 8.96
C PRO A 27 23.26 38.80 9.78
N LEU A 28 23.95 38.97 10.90
CA LEU A 28 23.99 40.18 11.72
C LEU A 28 24.16 41.38 10.81
N MET A 29 23.06 41.97 10.34
CA MET A 29 23.08 43.31 9.81
C MET A 29 23.11 44.28 11.00
N THR A 30 24.30 44.43 11.60
CA THR A 30 24.58 45.63 12.35
C THR A 30 24.28 46.82 11.43
N ALA A 31 23.28 47.60 11.76
CA ALA A 31 23.06 48.90 11.17
C ALA A 31 24.39 49.70 11.37
N GLN A 32 25.21 49.73 10.31
CA GLN A 32 26.36 50.64 10.29
C GLN A 32 25.73 52.03 10.13
N ALA A 33 25.71 52.80 11.22
CA ALA A 33 25.42 54.19 11.19
C ALA A 33 26.19 54.84 10.02
N SER A 34 25.55 55.73 9.29
CA SER A 34 26.10 56.46 8.14
C SER A 34 27.38 57.15 8.57
N VAL A 35 28.52 56.51 8.33
CA VAL A 35 29.83 57.09 8.61
C VAL A 35 30.12 58.12 7.55
N SER A 36 30.26 59.39 7.96
CA SER A 36 30.67 60.51 7.10
C SER A 36 31.89 60.14 6.28
N THR A 37 31.88 60.44 4.97
CA THR A 37 32.98 60.21 4.02
C THR A 37 34.09 61.23 4.22
N GLY A 38 33.85 62.30 4.96
CA GLY A 38 34.73 63.48 5.15
C GLY A 38 34.72 64.42 3.95
N PHE A 39 33.77 64.23 3.03
CA PHE A 39 33.55 65.08 1.84
C PHE A 39 32.06 65.47 1.76
N PRO A 40 31.72 66.76 1.92
CA PRO A 40 30.32 67.20 2.02
C PRO A 40 29.45 66.83 0.81
N ASP A 41 30.02 66.76 -0.39
CA ASP A 41 29.29 66.39 -1.62
C ASP A 41 28.97 64.91 -1.67
N LEU A 42 29.82 64.06 -1.13
CA LEU A 42 29.54 62.60 -0.99
C LEU A 42 28.61 62.35 0.18
N ASP A 43 28.77 63.06 1.27
CA ASP A 43 27.89 62.96 2.47
C ASP A 43 26.46 63.35 2.15
N GLY A 44 26.27 64.24 1.16
CA GLY A 44 24.92 64.58 0.61
C GLY A 44 24.20 63.41 -0.04
N LEU A 45 24.88 62.29 -0.37
CA LEU A 45 24.28 61.10 -0.94
C LEU A 45 23.89 60.05 0.12
N LEU A 46 24.37 60.20 1.38
CA LEU A 46 24.08 59.24 2.45
C LEU A 46 22.57 59.10 2.76
N PRO A 47 21.76 60.19 2.84
CA PRO A 47 20.31 60.06 3.08
C PRO A 47 19.62 59.21 2.00
N ARG A 48 20.14 59.28 0.76
CA ARG A 48 19.59 58.49 -0.34
C ARG A 48 19.95 57.00 -0.19
N LEU A 49 21.13 56.69 0.25
CA LEU A 49 21.56 55.33 0.57
C LEU A 49 20.67 54.72 1.67
N ASP A 50 20.40 55.50 2.72
CA ASP A 50 19.54 55.08 3.85
C ASP A 50 18.06 54.91 3.43
N GLY A 51 17.62 55.57 2.37
CA GLY A 51 16.27 55.45 1.80
C GLY A 51 16.05 54.21 0.91
N ILE A 52 17.10 53.55 0.40
CA ILE A 52 16.97 52.43 -0.54
C ILE A 52 16.13 51.27 0.00
N PRO A 53 16.24 50.85 1.31
CA PRO A 53 15.44 49.77 1.84
C PRO A 53 13.93 49.99 1.76
N ALA A 54 13.48 51.23 1.71
CA ALA A 54 12.07 51.60 1.64
C ALA A 54 11.55 51.86 0.21
N LEU A 55 12.44 51.83 -0.81
CA LEU A 55 12.05 52.11 -2.19
C LEU A 55 11.04 51.07 -2.73
N PRO A 56 9.94 51.52 -3.37
CA PRO A 56 9.05 50.62 -4.07
C PRO A 56 9.69 50.07 -5.36
N ALA A 57 9.15 48.95 -5.85
CA ALA A 57 9.74 48.20 -6.98
C ALA A 57 9.85 49.03 -8.27
N ASP A 58 8.89 49.88 -8.54
CA ASP A 58 8.83 50.74 -9.72
C ASP A 58 9.82 51.91 -9.69
N ALA A 59 10.24 52.34 -8.50
CA ALA A 59 11.20 53.44 -8.33
C ALA A 59 12.66 52.92 -8.24
N LEU A 60 12.88 51.67 -7.96
CA LEU A 60 14.23 51.10 -7.63
C LEU A 60 15.23 51.24 -8.80
N GLU A 61 14.78 50.92 -10.03
CA GLU A 61 15.62 50.98 -11.22
C GLU A 61 15.98 52.45 -11.61
N ALA A 62 14.99 53.32 -11.52
CA ALA A 62 15.20 54.74 -11.80
C ALA A 62 16.19 55.38 -10.80
N ASP A 63 16.09 55.02 -9.53
CA ASP A 63 16.99 55.52 -8.48
C ASP A 63 18.41 54.95 -8.63
N GLU A 64 18.55 53.68 -8.97
CA GLU A 64 19.82 53.06 -9.26
C GLU A 64 20.54 53.75 -10.45
N ILE A 65 19.81 54.02 -11.51
CA ILE A 65 20.37 54.71 -12.69
C ILE A 65 20.77 56.14 -12.31
N ALA A 66 20.01 56.80 -11.45
CA ALA A 66 20.31 58.18 -11.03
C ALA A 66 21.57 58.25 -10.13
N VAL A 67 21.88 57.17 -9.39
CA VAL A 67 23.09 57.09 -8.54
C VAL A 67 24.28 56.47 -9.25
N LEU A 68 24.09 55.29 -9.87
CA LEU A 68 25.17 54.43 -10.42
C LEU A 68 25.31 54.56 -11.95
N GLY A 69 24.41 55.27 -12.62
CA GLY A 69 24.34 55.35 -14.08
C GLY A 69 25.64 55.80 -14.69
N ARG A 70 26.12 55.12 -15.75
CA ARG A 70 27.43 55.34 -16.40
C ARG A 70 27.60 56.76 -17.00
N LYS A 71 26.58 57.39 -17.48
CA LYS A 71 26.64 58.69 -18.17
C LYS A 71 26.42 59.89 -17.23
N ALA A 72 25.39 59.81 -16.36
CA ALA A 72 24.89 60.89 -15.56
C ALA A 72 24.64 60.57 -14.10
N GLY A 73 25.03 59.39 -13.62
CA GLY A 73 24.86 59.01 -12.23
C GLY A 73 25.68 59.87 -11.27
N ALA A 74 25.10 60.15 -10.11
CA ALA A 74 25.71 61.02 -9.09
C ALA A 74 27.12 60.60 -8.71
N LEU A 75 27.40 59.29 -8.54
CA LEU A 75 28.72 58.77 -8.26
C LEU A 75 29.66 58.84 -9.45
N THR A 76 29.14 58.74 -10.67
CA THR A 76 29.93 58.91 -11.88
C THR A 76 30.35 60.40 -12.05
N ALA A 77 29.47 61.32 -11.68
CA ALA A 77 29.82 62.75 -11.65
C ALA A 77 30.90 63.03 -10.58
N ALA A 78 30.78 62.43 -9.39
CA ALA A 78 31.76 62.52 -8.31
C ALA A 78 33.14 61.96 -8.76
N LEU A 79 33.19 60.83 -9.49
CA LEU A 79 34.44 60.27 -10.04
C LEU A 79 35.12 61.22 -11.05
N LYS A 80 34.36 61.89 -11.90
CA LYS A 80 34.91 62.89 -12.85
C LYS A 80 35.53 64.08 -12.11
N ARG A 81 34.99 64.44 -10.95
CA ARG A 81 35.51 65.53 -10.10
C ARG A 81 36.86 65.21 -9.49
N VAL A 82 37.26 63.96 -9.35
CA VAL A 82 38.61 63.55 -8.88
C VAL A 82 39.72 64.24 -9.62
N ALA A 83 39.58 64.44 -10.96
CA ALA A 83 40.59 65.08 -11.80
C ALA A 83 40.79 66.58 -11.44
N THR A 84 39.85 67.27 -10.86
CA THR A 84 39.88 68.72 -10.53
C THR A 84 40.38 68.97 -9.10
N LEU A 85 40.57 67.96 -8.27
CA LEU A 85 41.01 68.11 -6.87
C LEU A 85 42.54 68.26 -6.76
N PRO A 86 43.06 68.82 -5.64
CA PRO A 86 44.48 68.88 -5.35
C PRO A 86 45.08 67.47 -5.24
N MET A 87 46.32 67.27 -5.58
CA MET A 87 46.95 65.94 -5.76
C MET A 87 46.92 65.10 -4.46
N GLU A 88 47.01 65.75 -3.27
CA GLU A 88 46.95 65.11 -1.96
C GLU A 88 45.56 64.54 -1.61
N GLU A 89 44.48 65.18 -2.11
CA GLU A 89 43.11 64.79 -1.82
C GLU A 89 42.57 63.77 -2.81
N ARG A 90 43.12 63.65 -4.05
CA ARG A 90 42.63 62.75 -5.08
C ARG A 90 42.49 61.32 -4.65
N ARG A 91 43.54 60.80 -3.98
CA ARG A 91 43.56 59.41 -3.54
C ARG A 91 42.48 59.14 -2.47
N ARG A 92 42.32 60.01 -1.49
CA ARG A 92 41.34 59.91 -0.41
C ARG A 92 39.92 60.03 -0.95
N TYR A 93 39.67 61.01 -1.81
CA TYR A 93 38.37 61.22 -2.42
C TYR A 93 38.00 60.05 -3.36
N GLY A 94 38.89 59.55 -4.19
CA GLY A 94 38.66 58.42 -5.04
C GLY A 94 38.33 57.13 -4.27
N ALA A 95 39.05 56.88 -3.16
CA ALA A 95 38.76 55.79 -2.26
C ALA A 95 37.35 55.91 -1.62
N ALA A 96 36.96 57.11 -1.14
CA ALA A 96 35.65 57.37 -0.59
C ALA A 96 34.52 57.16 -1.59
N VAL A 97 34.71 57.63 -2.85
CA VAL A 97 33.70 57.39 -3.92
C VAL A 97 33.54 55.88 -4.24
N ASN A 98 34.65 55.15 -4.31
CA ASN A 98 34.58 53.71 -4.58
C ASN A 98 33.94 52.95 -3.40
N GLN A 99 34.23 53.33 -2.17
CA GLN A 99 33.60 52.73 -1.00
C GLN A 99 32.07 53.04 -0.95
N LEU A 100 31.70 54.28 -1.22
CA LEU A 100 30.30 54.69 -1.29
C LEU A 100 29.56 53.94 -2.44
N LYS A 101 30.23 53.79 -3.60
CA LYS A 101 29.71 53.01 -4.72
C LYS A 101 29.40 51.56 -4.32
N ALA A 102 30.35 50.87 -3.68
CA ALA A 102 30.13 49.52 -3.21
C ALA A 102 28.97 49.42 -2.22
N ARG A 103 28.77 50.42 -1.34
CA ARG A 103 27.63 50.46 -0.41
C ARG A 103 26.32 50.61 -1.16
N PHE A 104 26.23 51.48 -2.17
CA PHE A 104 25.02 51.63 -2.99
C PHE A 104 24.70 50.36 -3.78
N GLU A 105 25.71 49.74 -4.41
CA GLU A 105 25.54 48.48 -5.14
C GLU A 105 25.01 47.38 -4.22
N ALA A 106 25.53 47.24 -2.99
CA ALA A 106 25.08 46.29 -2.01
C ALA A 106 23.63 46.60 -1.54
N ALA A 107 23.29 47.88 -1.30
CA ALA A 107 21.96 48.26 -0.87
C ALA A 107 20.89 48.02 -1.94
N PHE A 108 21.17 48.33 -3.21
CA PHE A 108 20.28 48.03 -4.32
C PHE A 108 20.08 46.52 -4.52
N ALA A 109 21.17 45.73 -4.42
CA ALA A 109 21.09 44.26 -4.50
C ALA A 109 20.23 43.68 -3.39
N ALA A 110 20.44 44.12 -2.14
CA ALA A 110 19.64 43.66 -1.00
C ALA A 110 18.16 44.03 -1.14
N ARG A 111 17.85 45.24 -1.65
CA ARG A 111 16.45 45.63 -1.87
C ARG A 111 15.79 44.82 -2.98
N ARG A 112 16.46 44.49 -4.08
CA ARG A 112 15.96 43.59 -5.13
C ARG A 112 15.62 42.20 -4.57
N GLU A 113 16.51 41.66 -3.75
CA GLU A 113 16.29 40.36 -3.11
C GLU A 113 15.09 40.39 -2.16
N SER A 114 14.97 41.45 -1.36
CA SER A 114 13.79 41.68 -0.49
C SER A 114 12.49 41.73 -1.29
N LEU A 115 12.45 42.53 -2.36
CA LEU A 115 11.28 42.63 -3.24
C LEU A 115 10.95 41.30 -3.93
N ALA A 116 11.92 40.55 -4.37
CA ALA A 116 11.72 39.23 -4.94
C ALA A 116 11.14 38.24 -3.90
N THR A 117 11.64 38.30 -2.68
CA THR A 117 11.13 37.48 -1.56
C THR A 117 9.70 37.88 -1.18
N GLU A 118 9.39 39.20 -1.12
CA GLU A 118 8.05 39.71 -0.85
C GLU A 118 7.05 39.28 -1.94
N ARG A 119 7.47 39.34 -3.22
CA ARG A 119 6.67 38.88 -4.35
C ARG A 119 6.40 37.36 -4.23
N GLN A 120 7.44 36.56 -4.00
CA GLN A 120 7.29 35.11 -3.84
C GLN A 120 6.39 34.73 -2.65
N ARG A 121 6.49 35.49 -1.54
CA ARG A 121 5.60 35.31 -0.37
C ARG A 121 4.14 35.63 -0.71
N ARG A 122 3.89 36.71 -1.48
CA ARG A 122 2.53 37.06 -1.94
C ARG A 122 1.96 36.01 -2.89
N GLU A 123 2.75 35.52 -3.85
CA GLU A 123 2.35 34.48 -4.78
C GLU A 123 2.02 33.17 -4.02
N ARG A 124 2.80 32.81 -3.01
CA ARG A 124 2.54 31.63 -2.15
C ARG A 124 1.34 31.80 -1.23
N ALA A 125 1.08 33.01 -0.73
CA ALA A 125 -0.07 33.28 0.13
C ALA A 125 -1.42 33.10 -0.59
N GLY A 126 -1.43 33.21 -1.93
CA GLY A 126 -2.61 32.93 -2.75
C GLY A 126 -2.81 31.46 -3.10
N THR A 127 -1.84 30.59 -2.77
CA THR A 127 -1.92 29.15 -3.08
C THR A 127 -2.33 28.38 -1.82
N ASP A 128 -3.50 27.76 -1.86
CA ASP A 128 -3.94 26.88 -0.77
C ASP A 128 -3.14 25.57 -0.78
N LEU A 129 -2.16 25.49 0.10
CA LEU A 129 -1.31 24.30 0.26
C LEU A 129 -1.99 23.20 1.10
N THR A 130 -3.17 23.46 1.65
CA THR A 130 -3.95 22.46 2.38
C THR A 130 -4.77 21.57 1.45
N MET A 131 -5.00 22.03 0.20
CA MET A 131 -5.62 21.19 -0.81
C MET A 131 -4.72 20.00 -1.16
N PRO A 132 -5.26 18.76 -1.13
CA PRO A 132 -4.50 17.60 -1.53
C PRO A 132 -4.04 17.76 -2.99
N GLY A 133 -2.77 17.50 -3.24
CA GLY A 133 -2.23 17.43 -4.60
C GLY A 133 -2.98 16.38 -5.42
N ARG A 134 -2.83 16.42 -6.76
CA ARG A 134 -3.33 15.34 -7.62
C ARG A 134 -2.69 14.03 -7.17
N GLN A 135 -3.47 13.19 -6.52
CA GLN A 135 -3.03 11.84 -6.18
C GLN A 135 -2.86 11.07 -7.49
N ARG A 136 -1.67 10.49 -7.68
CA ARG A 136 -1.52 9.45 -8.70
C ARG A 136 -2.42 8.30 -8.30
N TRP A 137 -3.26 7.87 -9.22
CA TRP A 137 -4.11 6.72 -9.00
C TRP A 137 -3.19 5.49 -8.90
N VAL A 138 -3.07 4.95 -7.70
CA VAL A 138 -2.37 3.69 -7.42
C VAL A 138 -3.46 2.65 -7.23
N GLY A 139 -3.42 1.58 -8.02
CA GLY A 139 -4.35 0.45 -7.86
C GLY A 139 -4.22 -0.13 -6.44
N ALA A 140 -5.28 -0.80 -6.00
CA ALA A 140 -5.29 -1.56 -4.76
C ALA A 140 -5.41 -3.04 -5.09
N GLU A 141 -4.64 -3.85 -4.40
CA GLU A 141 -4.80 -5.29 -4.47
C GLU A 141 -6.15 -5.70 -3.87
N HIS A 142 -6.84 -6.60 -4.55
CA HIS A 142 -8.15 -7.04 -4.12
C HIS A 142 -8.07 -7.78 -2.76
N PRO A 143 -8.95 -7.50 -1.78
CA PRO A 143 -8.84 -8.08 -0.43
C PRO A 143 -8.90 -9.60 -0.41
N VAL A 144 -9.66 -10.22 -1.31
CA VAL A 144 -9.70 -11.69 -1.44
C VAL A 144 -8.37 -12.23 -1.95
N THR A 145 -7.74 -11.58 -2.94
CA THR A 145 -6.42 -11.98 -3.45
C THR A 145 -5.38 -11.95 -2.32
N ARG A 146 -5.34 -10.88 -1.54
CA ARG A 146 -4.43 -10.78 -0.38
C ARG A 146 -4.65 -11.90 0.64
N VAL A 147 -5.90 -12.24 0.92
CA VAL A 147 -6.23 -13.35 1.83
C VAL A 147 -5.79 -14.69 1.24
N VAL A 148 -6.05 -14.91 -0.06
CA VAL A 148 -5.62 -16.12 -0.76
C VAL A 148 -4.10 -16.27 -0.72
N ASP A 149 -3.36 -15.22 -1.05
CA ASP A 149 -1.90 -15.23 -1.09
C ASP A 149 -1.30 -15.49 0.30
N GLU A 150 -1.84 -14.85 1.33
CA GLU A 150 -1.38 -15.07 2.71
C GLU A 150 -1.63 -16.51 3.18
N ILE A 151 -2.81 -17.08 2.86
CA ILE A 151 -3.12 -18.47 3.19
C ILE A 151 -2.15 -19.41 2.45
N VAL A 152 -1.97 -19.20 1.14
CA VAL A 152 -1.05 -20.00 0.32
C VAL A 152 0.38 -19.93 0.86
N GLU A 153 0.87 -18.76 1.23
CA GLU A 153 2.22 -18.60 1.79
C GLU A 153 2.40 -19.31 3.15
N ILE A 154 1.36 -19.34 4.00
CA ILE A 154 1.40 -20.10 5.25
C ILE A 154 1.58 -21.59 4.96
N PHE A 155 0.79 -22.15 4.02
CA PHE A 155 0.90 -23.57 3.66
C PHE A 155 2.20 -23.89 2.93
N ARG A 156 2.69 -23.01 2.06
CA ARG A 156 4.02 -23.17 1.44
C ARG A 156 5.13 -23.22 2.48
N GLY A 157 5.03 -22.39 3.53
CA GLY A 157 5.98 -22.38 4.64
C GLY A 157 6.08 -23.68 5.43
N ILE A 158 5.09 -24.59 5.31
CA ILE A 158 5.06 -25.92 5.92
C ILE A 158 5.15 -27.05 4.89
N GLY A 159 5.61 -26.74 3.67
CA GLY A 159 5.97 -27.73 2.66
C GLY A 159 4.86 -28.11 1.68
N PHE A 160 3.80 -27.33 1.56
CA PHE A 160 2.79 -27.53 0.52
C PHE A 160 3.21 -26.83 -0.78
N THR A 161 2.85 -27.43 -1.90
CA THR A 161 2.96 -26.82 -3.23
C THR A 161 1.59 -26.34 -3.71
N VAL A 162 1.57 -25.38 -4.62
CA VAL A 162 0.31 -24.89 -5.22
C VAL A 162 -0.06 -25.78 -6.40
N ALA A 163 -1.27 -26.32 -6.40
CA ALA A 163 -1.86 -27.02 -7.54
C ALA A 163 -3.02 -26.19 -8.11
N VAL A 164 -3.13 -26.15 -9.42
CA VAL A 164 -4.22 -25.50 -10.15
C VAL A 164 -4.83 -26.45 -11.13
N GLY A 165 -6.10 -26.23 -11.50
CA GLY A 165 -6.81 -27.07 -12.48
C GLY A 165 -7.89 -26.28 -13.19
N PRO A 166 -8.55 -26.91 -14.21
CA PRO A 166 -9.56 -26.27 -15.00
C PRO A 166 -10.81 -25.91 -14.16
N GLU A 167 -11.51 -24.86 -14.57
CA GLU A 167 -12.79 -24.45 -13.98
C GLU A 167 -13.97 -25.21 -14.59
N VAL A 168 -13.81 -25.68 -15.81
CA VAL A 168 -14.76 -26.59 -16.47
C VAL A 168 -14.30 -28.02 -16.21
N GLU A 169 -15.17 -28.83 -15.62
CA GLU A 169 -14.87 -30.19 -15.21
C GLU A 169 -15.96 -31.17 -15.71
N THR A 170 -15.64 -32.44 -15.70
CA THR A 170 -16.64 -33.49 -15.88
C THR A 170 -17.30 -33.86 -14.55
N GLU A 171 -18.51 -34.41 -14.60
CA GLU A 171 -19.20 -34.95 -13.42
C GLU A 171 -18.32 -35.97 -12.67
N TRP A 172 -17.49 -36.70 -13.39
CA TRP A 172 -16.63 -37.69 -12.77
C TRP A 172 -15.63 -37.03 -11.80
N TYR A 173 -14.89 -36.03 -12.26
CA TYR A 173 -13.93 -35.31 -11.39
C TYR A 173 -14.60 -34.53 -10.27
N ASN A 174 -15.77 -33.92 -10.56
CA ASN A 174 -16.42 -33.04 -9.61
C ASN A 174 -17.25 -33.78 -8.55
N PHE A 175 -17.71 -35.01 -8.85
CA PHE A 175 -18.59 -35.76 -7.96
C PHE A 175 -18.19 -37.24 -7.80
N LEU A 176 -18.19 -38.02 -8.86
CA LEU A 176 -18.09 -39.48 -8.75
C LEU A 176 -16.76 -39.94 -8.17
N ALA A 177 -15.66 -39.36 -8.60
CA ALA A 177 -14.32 -39.66 -8.05
C ALA A 177 -14.18 -39.25 -6.57
N LEU A 178 -15.02 -38.33 -6.11
CA LEU A 178 -15.09 -37.82 -4.73
C LEU A 178 -16.14 -38.55 -3.88
N ASN A 179 -16.54 -39.76 -4.28
CA ASN A 179 -17.48 -40.60 -3.56
C ASN A 179 -18.89 -40.00 -3.35
N PHE A 180 -19.31 -39.08 -4.24
CA PHE A 180 -20.70 -38.62 -4.24
C PHE A 180 -21.61 -39.72 -4.80
N PRO A 181 -22.70 -40.10 -4.14
CA PRO A 181 -23.73 -40.95 -4.72
C PRO A 181 -24.33 -40.32 -5.99
N ALA A 182 -24.71 -41.16 -6.96
CA ALA A 182 -25.23 -40.69 -8.25
C ALA A 182 -26.51 -39.86 -8.17
N ASP A 183 -27.24 -40.01 -7.07
CA ASP A 183 -28.49 -39.28 -6.75
C ASP A 183 -28.31 -38.17 -5.70
N HIS A 184 -27.07 -37.78 -5.43
CA HIS A 184 -26.80 -36.75 -4.44
C HIS A 184 -27.39 -35.38 -4.86
N PRO A 185 -28.09 -34.67 -3.97
CA PRO A 185 -28.75 -33.38 -4.29
C PRO A 185 -27.83 -32.36 -4.92
N ALA A 186 -26.56 -32.30 -4.53
CA ALA A 186 -25.57 -31.38 -5.11
C ALA A 186 -25.32 -31.60 -6.61
N MET A 187 -25.70 -32.73 -7.17
CA MET A 187 -25.64 -33.02 -8.62
C MET A 187 -26.89 -32.51 -9.35
N ASP A 188 -27.88 -31.97 -8.65
CA ASP A 188 -29.07 -31.39 -9.29
C ASP A 188 -28.68 -30.11 -10.05
N MET A 189 -29.37 -29.86 -11.14
CA MET A 189 -29.27 -28.64 -11.95
C MET A 189 -29.63 -27.36 -11.16
N HIS A 190 -30.33 -27.49 -10.03
CA HIS A 190 -30.62 -26.37 -9.14
C HIS A 190 -29.38 -25.86 -8.40
N ASP A 191 -28.39 -26.73 -8.15
CA ASP A 191 -27.20 -26.39 -7.38
C ASP A 191 -25.92 -26.33 -8.25
N THR A 192 -25.95 -26.96 -9.46
CA THR A 192 -24.78 -27.08 -10.34
C THR A 192 -25.04 -26.45 -11.71
N LEU A 193 -24.09 -25.67 -12.20
CA LEU A 193 -24.13 -25.04 -13.53
C LEU A 193 -23.53 -25.98 -14.55
N TYR A 194 -24.37 -26.69 -15.28
CA TYR A 194 -23.99 -27.59 -16.40
C TYR A 194 -23.80 -26.85 -17.70
N LEU A 195 -22.89 -27.35 -18.54
CA LEU A 195 -22.60 -26.82 -19.87
C LEU A 195 -23.25 -27.74 -20.95
N ASP A 196 -23.83 -27.12 -21.95
CA ASP A 196 -24.37 -27.84 -23.11
C ASP A 196 -23.25 -28.11 -24.14
N ALA A 197 -22.29 -28.95 -23.74
CA ALA A 197 -21.14 -29.37 -24.53
C ALA A 197 -20.73 -30.79 -24.17
N PRO A 198 -20.24 -31.61 -25.11
CA PRO A 198 -19.66 -32.92 -24.80
C PRO A 198 -18.31 -32.74 -24.08
N PRO A 199 -17.92 -33.69 -23.24
CA PRO A 199 -16.56 -33.74 -22.69
C PRO A 199 -15.53 -33.97 -23.80
N ALA A 200 -14.27 -33.61 -23.54
CA ALA A 200 -13.19 -33.88 -24.47
C ALA A 200 -12.92 -35.39 -24.60
N ASP A 201 -12.47 -35.80 -25.79
CA ASP A 201 -12.13 -37.20 -26.06
C ASP A 201 -11.06 -37.69 -25.06
N GLY A 202 -11.32 -38.82 -24.40
CA GLY A 202 -10.42 -39.44 -23.44
C GLY A 202 -10.56 -38.93 -22.00
N GLU A 203 -11.36 -37.91 -21.73
CA GLU A 203 -11.70 -37.52 -20.38
C GLU A 203 -12.72 -38.50 -19.75
N PRO A 204 -12.61 -38.82 -18.45
CA PRO A 204 -13.61 -39.60 -17.75
C PRO A 204 -14.99 -38.98 -17.85
N GLY A 205 -16.00 -39.78 -18.12
CA GLY A 205 -17.32 -39.39 -18.60
C GLY A 205 -18.16 -38.54 -17.68
N GLY A 206 -19.36 -38.27 -18.18
CA GLY A 206 -20.37 -37.42 -17.60
C GLY A 206 -20.55 -36.11 -18.34
N ARG A 207 -21.48 -35.29 -17.87
CA ARG A 207 -21.70 -33.93 -18.39
C ARG A 207 -20.59 -33.01 -18.00
N LEU A 208 -20.36 -31.96 -18.80
CA LEU A 208 -19.51 -30.85 -18.41
C LEU A 208 -20.26 -29.88 -17.49
N LEU A 209 -19.53 -29.33 -16.54
CA LEU A 209 -20.05 -28.36 -15.56
C LEU A 209 -18.96 -27.34 -15.16
N LEU A 210 -19.39 -26.23 -14.60
CA LEU A 210 -18.51 -25.36 -13.84
C LEU A 210 -18.30 -25.97 -12.45
N ARG A 211 -17.05 -26.21 -12.05
CA ARG A 211 -16.73 -26.90 -10.79
C ARG A 211 -17.39 -26.21 -9.59
N THR A 212 -18.02 -26.99 -8.71
CA THR A 212 -18.70 -26.51 -7.51
C THR A 212 -17.80 -26.36 -6.28
N HIS A 213 -16.59 -26.91 -6.38
CA HIS A 213 -15.50 -26.84 -5.40
C HIS A 213 -14.16 -27.08 -6.11
N THR A 214 -13.05 -26.87 -5.43
CA THR A 214 -11.72 -27.09 -6.02
C THR A 214 -11.20 -28.51 -5.89
N SER A 215 -11.96 -29.43 -5.26
CA SER A 215 -11.59 -30.85 -5.05
C SER A 215 -11.29 -31.64 -6.33
N PRO A 216 -11.83 -31.34 -7.55
CA PRO A 216 -11.39 -31.99 -8.77
C PRO A 216 -9.88 -31.95 -8.98
N VAL A 217 -9.23 -30.86 -8.53
CA VAL A 217 -7.77 -30.73 -8.62
C VAL A 217 -7.05 -31.71 -7.69
N GLN A 218 -7.66 -32.07 -6.56
CA GLN A 218 -7.12 -33.14 -5.70
C GLN A 218 -7.05 -34.46 -6.46
N ILE A 219 -8.14 -34.84 -7.14
CA ILE A 219 -8.20 -36.06 -7.97
C ILE A 219 -7.16 -36.01 -9.09
N ARG A 220 -7.11 -34.90 -9.85
CA ARG A 220 -6.11 -34.70 -10.91
C ARG A 220 -4.70 -34.82 -10.39
N THR A 221 -4.40 -34.27 -9.21
CA THR A 221 -3.08 -34.34 -8.58
C THR A 221 -2.71 -35.77 -8.20
N LEU A 222 -3.64 -36.52 -7.58
CA LEU A 222 -3.39 -37.90 -7.17
C LEU A 222 -3.25 -38.83 -8.37
N LEU A 223 -3.93 -38.61 -9.48
CA LEU A 223 -3.77 -39.34 -10.72
C LEU A 223 -2.44 -39.04 -11.43
N ALA A 224 -1.94 -37.82 -11.30
CA ALA A 224 -0.73 -37.34 -11.96
C ALA A 224 0.56 -37.68 -11.19
N SER A 225 0.48 -37.81 -9.87
CA SER A 225 1.67 -37.97 -9.01
C SER A 225 1.40 -38.90 -7.86
N PRO A 226 2.31 -39.87 -7.64
CA PRO A 226 2.19 -40.78 -6.49
C PRO A 226 2.46 -40.02 -5.17
N PRO A 227 1.93 -40.50 -4.03
CA PRO A 227 2.31 -39.99 -2.71
C PRO A 227 3.83 -40.11 -2.46
N PRO A 228 4.44 -39.20 -1.67
CA PRO A 228 3.77 -38.21 -0.83
C PRO A 228 3.27 -36.99 -1.59
N VAL A 229 2.02 -36.57 -1.33
CA VAL A 229 1.38 -35.38 -1.93
C VAL A 229 1.03 -34.39 -0.83
N ARG A 230 1.40 -33.13 -0.99
CA ARG A 230 0.98 -32.00 -0.14
C ARG A 230 0.73 -30.80 -1.02
N VAL A 231 -0.55 -30.49 -1.23
CA VAL A 231 -0.96 -29.39 -2.14
C VAL A 231 -1.99 -28.47 -1.50
N VAL A 232 -1.89 -27.20 -1.83
CA VAL A 232 -2.90 -26.18 -1.58
C VAL A 232 -3.47 -25.73 -2.92
N ILE A 233 -4.78 -25.61 -3.01
CA ILE A 233 -5.52 -25.48 -4.26
C ILE A 233 -6.43 -24.26 -4.19
N PRO A 234 -5.94 -23.06 -4.51
CA PRO A 234 -6.77 -21.88 -4.66
C PRO A 234 -7.47 -21.89 -6.03
N GLY A 235 -8.71 -21.44 -6.08
CA GLY A 235 -9.41 -21.31 -7.35
C GLY A 235 -10.82 -20.77 -7.24
N MET A 236 -11.38 -20.38 -8.40
CA MET A 236 -12.80 -20.02 -8.53
C MET A 236 -13.66 -21.27 -8.55
N VAL A 237 -14.84 -21.15 -7.95
CA VAL A 237 -15.88 -22.19 -7.95
C VAL A 237 -17.24 -21.54 -8.23
N TYR A 238 -18.19 -22.36 -8.67
CA TYR A 238 -19.45 -21.89 -9.20
C TYR A 238 -20.61 -22.71 -8.64
N ARG A 239 -21.66 -22.04 -8.17
CA ARG A 239 -22.88 -22.67 -7.66
C ARG A 239 -24.07 -21.88 -8.15
N ASN A 240 -25.18 -22.55 -8.36
CA ASN A 240 -26.42 -21.90 -8.79
C ASN A 240 -27.14 -21.23 -7.61
N ASP A 241 -26.39 -20.46 -6.83
CA ASP A 241 -26.89 -19.74 -5.66
C ASP A 241 -27.50 -18.39 -6.05
N ALA A 242 -28.48 -17.95 -5.30
CA ALA A 242 -29.01 -16.60 -5.41
C ALA A 242 -27.93 -15.57 -5.02
N PHE A 243 -27.85 -14.48 -5.79
CA PHE A 243 -26.91 -13.39 -5.49
C PHE A 243 -27.46 -12.47 -4.41
N ASP A 244 -26.97 -12.61 -3.18
CA ASP A 244 -27.37 -11.82 -2.02
C ASP A 244 -26.17 -11.29 -1.23
N ALA A 245 -26.38 -10.74 -0.03
CA ALA A 245 -25.32 -10.18 0.81
C ALA A 245 -24.29 -11.21 1.32
N SER A 246 -24.62 -12.50 1.27
CA SER A 246 -23.83 -13.61 1.83
C SER A 246 -23.44 -14.68 0.81
N HIS A 247 -24.11 -14.72 -0.34
CA HIS A 247 -23.93 -15.71 -1.39
C HIS A 247 -23.64 -15.06 -2.74
N SER A 248 -22.83 -15.74 -3.54
CA SER A 248 -22.54 -15.40 -4.93
C SER A 248 -22.45 -16.67 -5.76
N PRO A 249 -22.96 -16.66 -7.00
CA PRO A 249 -22.84 -17.80 -7.90
C PRO A 249 -21.39 -18.11 -8.29
N ALA A 250 -20.46 -17.17 -8.09
CA ALA A 250 -19.03 -17.35 -8.35
C ALA A 250 -18.23 -16.81 -7.16
N PHE A 251 -17.37 -17.64 -6.60
CA PHE A 251 -16.55 -17.25 -5.46
C PHE A 251 -15.24 -18.05 -5.43
N HIS A 252 -14.26 -17.58 -4.65
CA HIS A 252 -13.02 -18.32 -4.45
C HIS A 252 -13.16 -19.36 -3.35
N GLN A 253 -12.49 -20.49 -3.54
CA GLN A 253 -12.29 -21.51 -2.53
C GLN A 253 -10.79 -21.85 -2.47
N ILE A 254 -10.33 -22.23 -1.29
CA ILE A 254 -8.99 -22.80 -1.09
C ILE A 254 -9.18 -24.15 -0.45
N GLU A 255 -8.63 -25.18 -1.08
CA GLU A 255 -8.55 -26.51 -0.49
C GLU A 255 -7.11 -26.91 -0.24
N GLY A 256 -6.91 -27.86 0.65
CA GLY A 256 -5.64 -28.50 0.88
C GLY A 256 -5.80 -29.99 0.96
N LEU A 257 -4.78 -30.70 0.47
CA LEU A 257 -4.69 -32.15 0.49
C LEU A 257 -3.31 -32.57 0.96
N ALA A 258 -3.26 -33.53 1.87
CA ALA A 258 -2.03 -34.27 2.16
C ALA A 258 -2.31 -35.77 2.13
N VAL A 259 -1.54 -36.51 1.38
CA VAL A 259 -1.62 -37.99 1.27
C VAL A 259 -0.22 -38.57 1.39
N ASP A 260 -0.05 -39.51 2.32
CA ASP A 260 1.23 -40.20 2.57
C ASP A 260 0.96 -41.50 3.36
N GLU A 261 1.97 -42.27 3.65
CA GLU A 261 1.86 -43.41 4.58
C GLU A 261 1.73 -42.89 6.02
N GLY A 262 0.74 -43.39 6.77
CA GLY A 262 0.59 -43.13 8.20
C GLY A 262 0.12 -41.76 8.60
N ILE A 263 -0.44 -40.97 7.68
CA ILE A 263 -1.09 -39.71 7.98
C ILE A 263 -2.35 -39.93 8.85
N SER A 264 -2.55 -39.09 9.84
CA SER A 264 -3.61 -39.21 10.83
C SER A 264 -4.45 -37.94 10.98
N PHE A 265 -5.58 -38.07 11.66
CA PHE A 265 -6.42 -36.92 12.03
C PHE A 265 -5.71 -35.94 12.99
N VAL A 266 -4.68 -36.43 13.72
CA VAL A 266 -3.87 -35.54 14.58
C VAL A 266 -3.03 -34.61 13.73
N ASP A 267 -2.47 -35.09 12.59
CA ASP A 267 -1.72 -34.25 11.66
C ASP A 267 -2.59 -33.17 11.02
N LEU A 268 -3.83 -33.51 10.63
CA LEU A 268 -4.83 -32.57 10.17
C LEU A 268 -5.07 -31.47 11.21
N LYS A 269 -5.37 -31.86 12.46
CA LYS A 269 -5.63 -30.89 13.55
C LYS A 269 -4.43 -29.99 13.83
N ALA A 270 -3.23 -30.56 13.85
CA ALA A 270 -2.01 -29.81 14.09
C ALA A 270 -1.75 -28.78 12.98
N THR A 271 -1.89 -29.19 11.73
CA THR A 271 -1.70 -28.33 10.55
C THR A 271 -2.71 -27.19 10.53
N LEU A 272 -3.99 -27.46 10.73
CA LEU A 272 -5.04 -26.44 10.70
C LEU A 272 -4.99 -25.51 11.92
N THR A 273 -4.58 -26.02 13.08
CA THR A 273 -4.35 -25.18 14.27
C THR A 273 -3.16 -24.23 14.02
N HIS A 274 -2.07 -24.74 13.44
CA HIS A 274 -0.93 -23.93 13.06
C HIS A 274 -1.33 -22.83 12.06
N PHE A 275 -2.09 -23.19 11.03
CA PHE A 275 -2.66 -22.21 10.07
C PHE A 275 -3.44 -21.13 10.80
N ALA A 276 -4.41 -21.47 11.66
CA ALA A 276 -5.22 -20.51 12.38
C ALA A 276 -4.39 -19.56 13.25
N GLN A 277 -3.39 -20.09 13.94
CA GLN A 277 -2.48 -19.30 14.78
C GLN A 277 -1.58 -18.36 13.96
N ARG A 278 -1.15 -18.76 12.77
CA ARG A 278 -0.33 -17.93 11.89
C ARG A 278 -1.17 -16.85 11.19
N PHE A 279 -2.38 -17.18 10.78
CA PHE A 279 -3.26 -16.29 10.03
C PHE A 279 -3.97 -15.25 10.91
N PHE A 280 -4.49 -15.63 12.07
CA PHE A 280 -5.25 -14.73 12.95
C PHE A 280 -4.37 -14.16 14.06
N SER A 281 -3.99 -14.99 15.03
CA SER A 281 -3.06 -14.61 16.11
C SER A 281 -2.48 -15.85 16.77
N PRO A 282 -1.25 -15.78 17.36
CA PRO A 282 -0.63 -16.90 18.05
C PRO A 282 -1.46 -17.50 19.20
N SER A 283 -2.38 -16.73 19.77
CA SER A 283 -3.28 -17.16 20.84
C SER A 283 -4.61 -17.70 20.35
N THR A 284 -4.87 -17.72 19.03
CA THR A 284 -6.15 -18.16 18.48
C THR A 284 -6.43 -19.60 18.87
N ARG A 285 -7.57 -19.83 19.50
CA ARG A 285 -8.06 -21.16 19.85
C ARG A 285 -8.87 -21.72 18.69
N THR A 286 -8.75 -23.03 18.48
CA THR A 286 -9.49 -23.79 17.48
C THR A 286 -10.37 -24.83 18.14
N ARG A 287 -11.48 -25.15 17.51
CA ARG A 287 -12.42 -26.19 17.93
C ARG A 287 -12.83 -26.99 16.70
N PHE A 288 -12.83 -28.31 16.80
CA PHE A 288 -13.28 -29.21 15.76
C PHE A 288 -14.60 -29.84 16.18
N ARG A 289 -15.60 -29.75 15.30
CA ARG A 289 -16.93 -30.33 15.50
C ARG A 289 -17.14 -31.46 14.47
N PRO A 290 -17.68 -32.62 14.82
CA PRO A 290 -18.06 -33.65 13.86
C PRO A 290 -18.98 -33.08 12.77
N SER A 291 -18.73 -33.50 11.54
CA SER A 291 -19.56 -33.16 10.37
C SER A 291 -19.58 -34.36 9.39
N PHE A 292 -20.21 -34.18 8.27
CA PHE A 292 -20.28 -35.19 7.22
C PHE A 292 -20.02 -34.59 5.86
N PHE A 293 -19.08 -35.23 5.11
CA PHE A 293 -18.85 -34.95 3.69
C PHE A 293 -18.65 -36.29 2.96
N PRO A 294 -19.17 -36.49 1.75
CA PRO A 294 -19.06 -37.77 1.03
C PRO A 294 -17.63 -38.24 0.80
N PHE A 295 -16.69 -37.29 0.66
CA PHE A 295 -15.30 -37.52 0.31
C PHE A 295 -14.35 -37.59 1.52
N THR A 296 -14.85 -37.48 2.74
CA THR A 296 -14.03 -37.60 3.95
C THR A 296 -14.71 -38.42 5.04
N GLU A 297 -13.92 -39.25 5.77
CA GLU A 297 -14.35 -40.03 6.94
C GLU A 297 -13.13 -40.33 7.85
N PRO A 298 -13.15 -39.85 9.13
CA PRO A 298 -14.11 -38.95 9.74
C PRO A 298 -14.03 -37.53 9.19
N SER A 299 -15.18 -36.83 9.20
CA SER A 299 -15.28 -35.45 8.79
C SER A 299 -15.44 -34.52 9.99
N ALA A 300 -14.99 -33.30 9.85
CA ALA A 300 -15.15 -32.26 10.87
C ALA A 300 -15.27 -30.85 10.23
N GLU A 301 -15.86 -29.94 10.98
CA GLU A 301 -15.77 -28.49 10.73
C GLU A 301 -14.85 -27.87 11.78
N MET A 302 -14.02 -26.92 11.34
CA MET A 302 -13.14 -26.20 12.25
C MET A 302 -13.69 -24.78 12.50
N ASP A 303 -13.91 -24.49 13.77
CA ASP A 303 -14.20 -23.14 14.25
C ASP A 303 -12.94 -22.51 14.84
N VAL A 304 -12.81 -21.19 14.66
CA VAL A 304 -11.86 -20.36 15.40
C VAL A 304 -12.58 -19.48 16.41
N GLU A 305 -11.90 -19.15 17.49
CA GLU A 305 -12.40 -18.16 18.44
C GLU A 305 -12.67 -16.84 17.73
N CYS A 306 -13.81 -16.22 17.98
CA CYS A 306 -14.19 -14.98 17.34
C CYS A 306 -13.19 -13.87 17.64
N GLN A 307 -12.55 -13.34 16.61
CA GLN A 307 -11.52 -12.32 16.75
C GLN A 307 -12.05 -10.94 17.17
N LEU A 308 -13.37 -10.71 17.05
CA LEU A 308 -14.00 -9.45 17.44
C LEU A 308 -14.36 -9.40 18.93
N CYS A 309 -14.78 -10.51 19.50
CA CYS A 309 -15.24 -10.55 20.90
C CYS A 309 -14.40 -11.44 21.82
N HIS A 310 -13.33 -12.05 21.28
CA HIS A 310 -12.42 -12.93 22.01
C HIS A 310 -13.16 -13.98 22.85
N GLY A 311 -14.12 -14.64 22.21
CA GLY A 311 -14.90 -15.72 22.83
C GLY A 311 -16.08 -15.30 23.71
N SER A 312 -16.29 -14.00 23.99
CA SER A 312 -17.36 -13.52 24.87
C SER A 312 -18.77 -13.54 24.26
N GLY A 313 -18.84 -13.68 22.93
CA GLY A 313 -20.10 -13.63 22.18
C GLY A 313 -20.41 -12.22 21.66
N CYS A 314 -20.73 -12.10 20.37
CA CYS A 314 -21.14 -10.85 19.73
C CYS A 314 -22.08 -11.13 18.55
N PRO A 315 -22.69 -10.09 17.94
CA PRO A 315 -23.57 -10.29 16.77
C PRO A 315 -22.89 -11.01 15.60
N ALA A 316 -21.59 -10.76 15.35
CA ALA A 316 -20.84 -11.38 14.25
C ALA A 316 -20.71 -12.91 14.42
N CYS A 317 -20.51 -13.39 15.64
CA CYS A 317 -20.47 -14.82 15.95
C CYS A 317 -21.83 -15.35 16.45
N LYS A 318 -22.91 -14.58 16.31
CA LYS A 318 -24.28 -14.92 16.76
C LYS A 318 -24.32 -15.34 18.23
N GLY A 319 -23.54 -14.68 19.09
CA GLY A 319 -23.47 -14.94 20.52
C GLY A 319 -22.66 -16.17 20.94
N THR A 320 -22.15 -16.97 20.00
CA THR A 320 -21.46 -18.24 20.30
C THR A 320 -20.03 -18.12 20.80
N GLY A 321 -19.36 -17.00 20.47
CA GLY A 321 -17.91 -16.80 20.68
C GLY A 321 -17.02 -17.53 19.66
N TRP A 322 -17.60 -18.27 18.70
CA TRP A 322 -16.90 -19.07 17.71
C TRP A 322 -17.36 -18.77 16.29
N MET A 323 -16.45 -18.91 15.34
CA MET A 323 -16.74 -18.73 13.91
C MET A 323 -16.21 -19.92 13.13
N GLU A 324 -17.09 -20.57 12.39
CA GLU A 324 -16.75 -21.61 11.45
C GLU A 324 -15.98 -21.01 10.28
N ILE A 325 -14.84 -21.60 9.93
CA ILE A 325 -13.98 -21.11 8.83
C ILE A 325 -13.76 -22.15 7.74
N LEU A 326 -13.83 -23.45 8.04
CA LEU A 326 -13.57 -24.50 7.06
C LEU A 326 -14.19 -25.84 7.43
N GLY A 327 -14.43 -26.67 6.41
CA GLY A 327 -14.68 -28.09 6.54
C GLY A 327 -13.40 -28.88 6.31
N CYS A 328 -13.25 -30.04 6.96
CA CYS A 328 -12.06 -30.89 6.83
C CYS A 328 -12.37 -32.35 7.17
N GLY A 329 -11.45 -33.26 6.91
CA GLY A 329 -11.55 -34.65 7.29
C GLY A 329 -10.44 -35.52 6.74
N MET A 330 -10.45 -36.79 7.13
CA MET A 330 -9.59 -37.79 6.50
C MET A 330 -10.18 -38.17 5.15
N VAL A 331 -9.34 -38.28 4.14
CA VAL A 331 -9.78 -38.68 2.78
C VAL A 331 -10.46 -40.06 2.83
N HIS A 332 -11.65 -40.15 2.27
CA HIS A 332 -12.38 -41.39 2.24
C HIS A 332 -11.61 -42.47 1.41
N PRO A 333 -11.53 -43.71 1.84
CA PRO A 333 -10.82 -44.77 1.12
C PRO A 333 -11.20 -44.88 -0.37
N ALA A 334 -12.50 -44.80 -0.68
CA ALA A 334 -12.98 -44.83 -2.05
C ALA A 334 -12.40 -43.75 -2.95
N VAL A 335 -12.08 -42.54 -2.42
CA VAL A 335 -11.43 -41.48 -3.17
C VAL A 335 -9.99 -41.87 -3.56
N LEU A 336 -9.24 -42.50 -2.66
CA LEU A 336 -7.90 -43.03 -2.94
C LEU A 336 -7.95 -44.13 -3.99
N GLU A 337 -8.89 -45.08 -3.87
CA GLU A 337 -9.13 -46.15 -4.80
C GLU A 337 -9.51 -45.66 -6.20
N ASN A 338 -10.37 -44.65 -6.28
CA ASN A 338 -10.74 -43.98 -7.55
C ASN A 338 -9.53 -43.29 -8.22
N CYS A 339 -8.49 -42.97 -7.45
CA CYS A 339 -7.20 -42.47 -7.94
C CYS A 339 -6.14 -43.54 -8.15
N ASN A 340 -6.48 -44.84 -8.13
CA ASN A 340 -5.58 -46.00 -8.24
C ASN A 340 -4.54 -46.05 -7.13
N LEU A 341 -4.87 -45.58 -5.93
CA LEU A 341 -4.02 -45.66 -4.74
C LEU A 341 -4.55 -46.74 -3.80
N ASP A 342 -3.62 -47.48 -3.19
CA ASP A 342 -3.94 -48.50 -2.19
C ASP A 342 -4.34 -47.84 -0.86
N SER A 343 -5.63 -47.91 -0.51
CA SER A 343 -6.23 -47.31 0.68
C SER A 343 -5.79 -48.00 2.00
N GLU A 344 -5.26 -49.18 1.93
CA GLU A 344 -4.64 -49.88 3.10
C GLU A 344 -3.22 -49.38 3.39
N LYS A 345 -2.55 -48.82 2.36
CA LYS A 345 -1.19 -48.31 2.49
C LYS A 345 -1.17 -46.79 2.74
N TYR A 346 -1.97 -46.06 1.99
CA TYR A 346 -1.97 -44.59 2.03
C TYR A 346 -3.19 -44.05 2.76
N THR A 347 -2.95 -43.06 3.60
CA THR A 347 -3.98 -42.27 4.23
C THR A 347 -3.78 -40.81 3.86
N GLY A 348 -4.79 -40.01 4.04
CA GLY A 348 -4.69 -38.56 3.76
C GLY A 348 -5.74 -37.78 4.48
N TRP A 349 -5.58 -36.47 4.44
CA TRP A 349 -6.60 -35.55 4.92
C TRP A 349 -6.77 -34.38 3.94
N ALA A 350 -7.96 -33.79 3.96
CA ALA A 350 -8.28 -32.63 3.15
C ALA A 350 -9.05 -31.57 3.97
N PHE A 351 -8.99 -30.34 3.52
CA PHE A 351 -9.83 -29.25 4.03
C PHE A 351 -10.26 -28.33 2.89
N GLY A 352 -11.35 -27.57 3.12
CA GLY A 352 -11.82 -26.54 2.20
C GLY A 352 -12.35 -25.32 2.93
N MET A 353 -11.92 -24.12 2.49
CA MET A 353 -12.34 -22.84 3.08
C MET A 353 -12.73 -21.80 2.04
N GLY A 354 -13.62 -20.87 2.42
CA GLY A 354 -14.05 -19.74 1.59
C GLY A 354 -13.32 -18.45 1.94
N PRO A 355 -12.30 -18.02 1.16
CA PRO A 355 -11.52 -16.82 1.47
C PRO A 355 -12.33 -15.53 1.43
N HIS A 356 -13.47 -15.47 0.71
CA HIS A 356 -14.38 -14.33 0.75
C HIS A 356 -14.92 -14.08 2.16
N ARG A 357 -15.40 -15.13 2.83
CA ARG A 357 -15.90 -15.02 4.20
C ARG A 357 -14.81 -14.58 5.17
N ILE A 358 -13.61 -15.10 4.99
CA ILE A 358 -12.43 -14.72 5.79
C ILE A 358 -12.08 -13.25 5.54
N ALA A 359 -12.08 -12.79 4.29
CA ALA A 359 -11.84 -11.40 3.94
C ALA A 359 -12.92 -10.46 4.53
N MET A 360 -14.20 -10.85 4.43
CA MET A 360 -15.29 -10.08 5.03
C MET A 360 -15.10 -9.89 6.53
N LEU A 361 -14.75 -10.95 7.24
CA LEU A 361 -14.48 -10.91 8.69
C LEU A 361 -13.26 -10.05 9.03
N ARG A 362 -12.17 -10.22 8.29
CA ARG A 362 -10.89 -9.52 8.54
C ARG A 362 -10.97 -8.02 8.30
N TYR A 363 -11.68 -7.61 7.25
CA TYR A 363 -11.80 -6.21 6.84
C TYR A 363 -13.11 -5.55 7.24
N GLY A 364 -13.97 -6.24 7.97
CA GLY A 364 -15.27 -5.71 8.42
C GLY A 364 -16.23 -5.41 7.26
N ILE A 365 -16.20 -6.21 6.19
CA ILE A 365 -17.01 -6.02 4.99
C ILE A 365 -18.38 -6.66 5.25
N PRO A 366 -19.49 -5.91 5.23
CA PRO A 366 -20.79 -6.41 5.61
C PRO A 366 -21.51 -7.18 4.50
N ASP A 367 -21.06 -7.07 3.25
CA ASP A 367 -21.76 -7.56 2.07
C ASP A 367 -20.76 -8.09 1.05
N ILE A 368 -20.92 -9.37 0.63
CA ILE A 368 -20.01 -10.03 -0.33
C ILE A 368 -20.02 -9.35 -1.70
N ARG A 369 -21.11 -8.69 -2.08
CA ARG A 369 -21.25 -8.01 -3.37
C ARG A 369 -20.22 -6.90 -3.53
N LEU A 370 -19.83 -6.23 -2.45
CA LEU A 370 -18.76 -5.22 -2.45
C LEU A 370 -17.41 -5.78 -2.92
N LEU A 371 -17.19 -7.08 -2.73
CA LEU A 371 -15.98 -7.78 -3.22
C LEU A 371 -16.06 -8.13 -4.71
N LEU A 372 -17.22 -8.03 -5.34
CA LEU A 372 -17.47 -8.47 -6.71
C LEU A 372 -17.78 -7.32 -7.67
N GLU A 373 -18.26 -6.19 -7.15
CA GLU A 373 -18.65 -5.02 -7.95
C GLU A 373 -17.46 -4.26 -8.56
N GLY A 374 -16.24 -4.48 -8.08
CA GLY A 374 -15.04 -3.80 -8.58
C GLY A 374 -15.01 -2.29 -8.35
N ASP A 375 -15.78 -1.77 -7.38
CA ASP A 375 -15.80 -0.35 -7.05
C ASP A 375 -14.43 0.10 -6.53
N MET A 376 -13.76 0.92 -7.32
CA MET A 376 -12.42 1.42 -7.01
C MET A 376 -12.37 2.25 -5.73
N ARG A 377 -13.46 2.93 -5.35
CA ARG A 377 -13.54 3.71 -4.11
C ARG A 377 -13.53 2.79 -2.89
N PHE A 378 -14.17 1.63 -3.02
CA PHE A 378 -14.15 0.58 -2.01
C PHE A 378 -12.76 -0.05 -1.92
N LEU A 379 -12.18 -0.48 -3.03
CA LEU A 379 -10.86 -1.12 -3.07
C LEU A 379 -9.75 -0.19 -2.56
N ALA A 380 -9.80 1.11 -2.92
CA ALA A 380 -8.83 2.09 -2.45
C ALA A 380 -8.79 2.23 -0.92
N ARG A 381 -9.93 2.06 -0.22
CA ARG A 381 -9.97 2.08 1.25
C ARG A 381 -9.23 0.93 1.92
N LEU A 382 -9.03 -0.17 1.18
CA LEU A 382 -8.34 -1.36 1.66
C LEU A 382 -6.87 -1.41 1.22
N ALA A 383 -6.41 -0.38 0.46
CA ALA A 383 -5.02 -0.28 0.03
C ALA A 383 -4.09 -0.06 1.24
N PRO A 384 -2.86 -0.63 1.22
CA PRO A 384 -1.85 -0.32 2.22
C PRO A 384 -1.57 1.19 2.23
N GLY A 385 -1.64 1.81 3.41
CA GLY A 385 -1.42 3.26 3.57
C GLY A 385 -2.66 4.15 3.41
N TRP A 386 -3.83 3.59 3.12
CA TRP A 386 -5.08 4.32 3.29
C TRP A 386 -5.34 4.57 4.78
N ARG A 387 -5.20 5.81 5.21
CA ARG A 387 -5.59 6.21 6.58
C ARG A 387 -7.08 6.44 6.60
N THR A 388 -7.76 5.77 7.53
CA THR A 388 -9.18 5.98 7.85
C THR A 388 -9.41 7.23 8.71
N ASP A 389 -8.37 8.01 8.97
CA ASP A 389 -8.42 9.26 9.72
C ASP A 389 -9.08 10.36 8.86
N GLY A 390 -10.25 10.05 8.37
CA GLY A 390 -11.16 11.04 7.81
C GLY A 390 -11.60 12.02 8.90
N ARG A 391 -10.71 12.94 9.23
CA ARG A 391 -11.00 14.26 9.80
C ARG A 391 -10.23 15.29 9.03
#